data_0f8edbe847ef692d15d84f8de7cdc5ee
#
_entry.id   0f8edbe847ef692d15d84f8de7cdc5ee
#
_cell.length_a   1.000
_cell.length_b   1.000
_cell.length_c   1.000
_cell.angle_alpha   90.00
_cell.angle_beta   90.00
_cell.angle_gamma   90.00
#
_symmetry.space_group_name_H-M   'P 1'
#
loop_
_entity.id
_entity.type
_entity.pdbx_description
1 polymer ?
#
loop_
_entity_poly.entity_id
_entity_poly.type
_entity_poly.pdbx_seq_one_letter_code
_entity_poly.pdbx_strand_id
1 'polypeptide(L)'
;MIESLREALPRRARRRLERPERAAVLVPIIDDGGPLRLLLTRRTEDLPTHAGHVAFPGGFVLPGEDDPVRTALREAEEEIGLPPERVEVLGLLDDFPTRTDAVAVTPVAGLIRRLPELKPQTAEVARIFAIPVAELMRPDRWTSRADEGPGAGGRRIHFFEHEGETLWGLSARIVLHLLSLTPSGSPVT
;
A
#
# COMPACT_ATOMS: atom_id res chain seq x y z
N MET A 1 -8.29 7.73 -13.46
CA MET A 1 -7.93 6.92 -12.27
C MET A 1 -8.69 7.37 -11.02
N ILE A 2 -8.49 8.60 -10.50
CA ILE A 2 -9.11 9.03 -9.23
C ILE A 2 -10.63 8.93 -9.27
N GLU A 3 -11.29 9.49 -10.30
CA GLU A 3 -12.75 9.41 -10.42
C GLU A 3 -13.24 7.96 -10.51
N SER A 4 -12.53 7.09 -11.25
CA SER A 4 -12.88 5.67 -11.33
C SER A 4 -12.80 4.98 -9.97
N LEU A 5 -11.77 5.27 -9.17
CA LEU A 5 -11.63 4.72 -7.81
C LEU A 5 -12.71 5.28 -6.87
N ARG A 6 -13.01 6.58 -6.95
CA ARG A 6 -14.05 7.23 -6.14
C ARG A 6 -15.44 6.63 -6.39
N GLU A 7 -15.72 6.26 -7.63
CA GLU A 7 -16.99 5.61 -8.00
C GLU A 7 -17.01 4.12 -7.67
N ALA A 8 -15.91 3.41 -7.93
CA ALA A 8 -15.86 1.96 -7.83
C ALA A 8 -15.73 1.48 -6.38
N LEU A 9 -14.83 2.07 -5.57
CA LEU A 9 -14.48 1.55 -4.24
C LEU A 9 -15.68 1.49 -3.27
N PRO A 10 -16.56 2.50 -3.17
CA PRO A 10 -17.70 2.42 -2.26
C PRO A 10 -18.80 1.43 -2.70
N ARG A 11 -18.86 1.11 -4.01
CA ARG A 11 -19.95 0.29 -4.58
C ARG A 11 -19.59 -1.17 -4.75
N ARG A 12 -18.30 -1.50 -4.75
CA ARG A 12 -17.84 -2.88 -4.96
C ARG A 12 -17.94 -3.70 -3.68
N ALA A 13 -18.31 -4.97 -3.83
CA ALA A 13 -18.12 -5.94 -2.76
C ALA A 13 -16.62 -6.25 -2.64
N ARG A 14 -15.98 -5.79 -1.54
CA ARG A 14 -14.59 -6.13 -1.28
C ARG A 14 -14.49 -7.55 -0.70
N ARG A 15 -13.42 -8.25 -1.02
CA ARG A 15 -13.09 -9.51 -0.36
C ARG A 15 -12.54 -9.23 1.03
N ARG A 16 -13.19 -9.77 2.04
CA ARG A 16 -12.74 -9.73 3.44
C ARG A 16 -12.08 -11.06 3.81
N LEU A 17 -11.07 -10.99 4.66
CA LEU A 17 -10.41 -12.16 5.22
C LEU A 17 -10.62 -12.19 6.73
N GLU A 18 -11.03 -13.33 7.25
CA GLU A 18 -11.06 -13.58 8.70
C GLU A 18 -9.71 -14.18 9.09
N ARG A 19 -8.96 -13.48 9.91
CA ARG A 19 -7.67 -13.89 10.47
C ARG A 19 -7.59 -13.52 11.94
N PRO A 20 -6.77 -14.23 12.75
CA PRO A 20 -6.58 -13.93 14.17
C PRO A 20 -6.15 -12.48 14.41
N GLU A 21 -5.31 -11.96 13.52
CA GLU A 21 -4.81 -10.58 13.60
C GLU A 21 -5.23 -9.77 12.39
N ARG A 22 -5.42 -8.49 12.61
CA ARG A 22 -5.78 -7.51 11.57
C ARG A 22 -4.80 -6.35 11.58
N ALA A 23 -4.48 -5.87 10.39
CA ALA A 23 -3.69 -4.67 10.15
C ALA A 23 -4.35 -3.82 9.06
N ALA A 24 -4.03 -2.55 9.04
CA ALA A 24 -4.45 -1.66 7.95
C ALA A 24 -3.27 -0.82 7.48
N VAL A 25 -3.23 -0.55 6.19
CA VAL A 25 -2.21 0.30 5.56
C VAL A 25 -2.90 1.39 4.75
N LEU A 26 -2.36 2.59 4.81
CA LEU A 26 -2.78 3.66 3.92
C LEU A 26 -2.08 3.49 2.56
N VAL A 27 -2.82 3.60 1.48
CA VAL A 27 -2.32 3.67 0.10
C VAL A 27 -2.47 5.12 -0.37
N PRO A 28 -1.48 6.00 -0.09
CA PRO A 28 -1.60 7.41 -0.35
C PRO A 28 -1.37 7.69 -1.84
N ILE A 29 -2.36 8.30 -2.48
CA ILE A 29 -2.33 8.74 -3.87
C ILE A 29 -2.17 10.25 -3.87
N ILE A 30 -1.07 10.75 -4.40
CA ILE A 30 -0.78 12.19 -4.49
C ILE A 30 -1.29 12.72 -5.82
N ASP A 31 -2.17 13.76 -5.75
CA ASP A 31 -2.74 14.51 -6.87
C ASP A 31 -2.67 16.01 -6.56
N ASP A 32 -1.46 16.55 -6.59
CA ASP A 32 -1.13 17.94 -6.20
C ASP A 32 -0.92 18.88 -7.39
N GLY A 33 -1.47 18.53 -8.54
CA GLY A 33 -1.36 19.29 -9.79
C GLY A 33 -0.22 18.81 -10.70
N GLY A 34 0.62 17.89 -10.24
CA GLY A 34 1.60 17.17 -11.03
C GLY A 34 1.12 15.78 -11.47
N PRO A 35 2.02 14.91 -11.96
CA PRO A 35 1.70 13.54 -12.24
C PRO A 35 1.20 12.81 -10.98
N LEU A 36 0.22 11.92 -11.12
CA LEU A 36 -0.23 11.06 -10.02
C LEU A 36 0.91 10.17 -9.52
N ARG A 37 1.07 10.07 -8.20
CA ARG A 37 2.13 9.29 -7.55
C ARG A 37 1.55 8.49 -6.40
N LEU A 38 2.12 7.32 -6.13
CA LEU A 38 1.89 6.56 -4.89
C LEU A 38 3.03 6.85 -3.93
N LEU A 39 2.69 7.23 -2.70
CA LEU A 39 3.68 7.45 -1.64
C LEU A 39 3.92 6.13 -0.90
N LEU A 40 5.20 5.84 -0.67
CA LEU A 40 5.68 4.65 0.03
C LEU A 40 6.77 5.04 1.03
N THR A 41 7.07 4.11 1.91
CA THR A 41 8.17 4.21 2.86
C THR A 41 9.16 3.08 2.62
N ARG A 42 10.43 3.31 2.95
CA ARG A 42 11.40 2.27 3.20
C ARG A 42 11.59 2.14 4.71
N ARG A 43 11.43 0.95 5.21
CA ARG A 43 11.64 0.64 6.63
C ARG A 43 13.14 0.69 6.97
N THR A 44 13.47 1.00 8.24
CA THR A 44 14.86 0.98 8.70
C THR A 44 15.41 -0.45 8.71
N GLU A 45 16.74 -0.56 8.66
CA GLU A 45 17.45 -1.86 8.71
C GLU A 45 17.47 -2.46 10.12
N ASP A 46 17.20 -1.65 11.15
CA ASP A 46 17.26 -2.04 12.57
C ASP A 46 15.98 -2.72 13.08
N LEU A 47 14.94 -2.80 12.25
CA LEU A 47 13.69 -3.43 12.66
C LEU A 47 13.80 -4.97 12.70
N PRO A 48 13.18 -5.62 13.69
CA PRO A 48 13.24 -7.07 13.84
C PRO A 48 12.54 -7.82 12.71
N THR A 49 11.62 -7.16 12.00
CA THR A 49 10.87 -7.75 10.89
C THR A 49 10.77 -6.77 9.73
N HIS A 50 10.87 -7.30 8.51
CA HIS A 50 10.75 -6.51 7.27
C HIS A 50 11.73 -5.34 7.17
N ALA A 51 12.93 -5.49 7.77
CA ALA A 51 14.02 -4.52 7.67
C ALA A 51 14.33 -4.17 6.21
N GLY A 52 14.46 -2.87 5.90
CA GLY A 52 14.75 -2.38 4.56
C GLY A 52 13.67 -2.56 3.50
N HIS A 53 12.51 -3.13 3.85
CA HIS A 53 11.42 -3.35 2.88
C HIS A 53 10.71 -2.04 2.53
N VAL A 54 10.28 -1.97 1.27
CA VAL A 54 9.36 -0.94 0.80
C VAL A 54 7.94 -1.32 1.20
N ALA A 55 7.26 -0.41 1.89
CA ALA A 55 5.92 -0.62 2.43
C ALA A 55 5.04 0.62 2.28
N PHE A 56 3.75 0.43 2.40
CA PHE A 56 2.82 1.50 2.71
C PHE A 56 2.82 1.76 4.21
N PRO A 57 2.62 3.01 4.66
CA PRO A 57 2.47 3.30 6.08
C PRO A 57 1.27 2.56 6.65
N GLY A 58 1.45 1.95 7.83
CA GLY A 58 0.41 1.15 8.44
C GLY A 58 0.88 0.17 9.49
N GLY A 59 -0.06 -0.36 10.24
CA GLY A 59 0.22 -1.25 11.35
C GLY A 59 -0.97 -2.07 11.82
N PHE A 60 -0.84 -2.64 12.99
CA PHE A 60 -1.88 -3.49 13.59
C PHE A 60 -3.06 -2.69 14.12
N VAL A 61 -4.23 -3.28 14.00
CA VAL A 61 -5.47 -2.78 14.60
C VAL A 61 -5.35 -2.89 16.12
N LEU A 62 -5.55 -1.78 16.82
CA LEU A 62 -5.52 -1.77 18.29
C LEU A 62 -6.79 -2.38 18.90
N PRO A 63 -6.74 -2.91 20.13
CA PRO A 63 -7.91 -3.36 20.84
C PRO A 63 -9.00 -2.28 20.93
N GLY A 64 -10.21 -2.60 20.47
CA GLY A 64 -11.33 -1.64 20.41
C GLY A 64 -11.35 -0.72 19.18
N GLU A 65 -10.40 -0.88 18.27
CA GLU A 65 -10.38 -0.18 17.00
C GLU A 65 -10.96 -1.10 15.91
N ASP A 66 -12.22 -0.87 15.52
CA ASP A 66 -12.90 -1.75 14.54
C ASP A 66 -12.83 -1.22 13.10
N ASP A 67 -12.40 0.03 12.93
CA ASP A 67 -12.34 0.70 11.63
C ASP A 67 -10.92 0.71 11.06
N PRO A 68 -10.66 -0.04 9.97
CA PRO A 68 -9.35 -0.04 9.31
C PRO A 68 -8.92 1.34 8.78
N VAL A 69 -9.88 2.24 8.52
CA VAL A 69 -9.57 3.62 8.11
C VAL A 69 -8.87 4.36 9.24
N ARG A 70 -9.39 4.25 10.46
CA ARG A 70 -8.76 4.87 11.64
C ARG A 70 -7.34 4.37 11.87
N THR A 71 -7.15 3.03 11.83
CA THR A 71 -5.83 2.42 11.96
C THR A 71 -4.87 2.96 10.90
N ALA A 72 -5.24 2.92 9.61
CA ALA A 72 -4.36 3.35 8.53
C ALA A 72 -3.98 4.84 8.62
N LEU A 73 -4.90 5.70 9.00
CA LEU A 73 -4.65 7.14 9.15
C LEU A 73 -3.77 7.43 10.38
N ARG A 74 -4.02 6.79 11.52
CA ARG A 74 -3.21 6.91 12.73
C ARG A 74 -1.77 6.49 12.47
N GLU A 75 -1.56 5.34 11.88
CA GLU A 75 -0.22 4.83 11.55
C GLU A 75 0.51 5.75 10.56
N ALA A 76 -0.18 6.29 9.56
CA ALA A 76 0.41 7.25 8.63
C ALA A 76 0.80 8.56 9.32
N GLU A 77 0.03 9.02 10.30
CA GLU A 77 0.41 10.18 11.11
C GLU A 77 1.62 9.87 11.98
N GLU A 78 1.65 8.73 12.65
CA GLU A 78 2.75 8.28 13.52
C GLU A 78 4.05 8.04 12.75
N GLU A 79 4.00 7.30 11.62
CA GLU A 79 5.18 6.89 10.86
C GLU A 79 5.78 8.01 9.99
N ILE A 80 4.93 8.83 9.36
CA ILE A 80 5.38 9.82 8.36
C ILE A 80 4.88 11.25 8.60
N GLY A 81 4.18 11.51 9.69
CA GLY A 81 3.65 12.84 10.01
C GLY A 81 2.58 13.32 9.02
N LEU A 82 1.84 12.41 8.41
CA LEU A 82 0.74 12.76 7.49
C LEU A 82 -0.56 12.98 8.26
N PRO A 83 -1.04 14.24 8.41
CA PRO A 83 -2.24 14.51 9.17
C PRO A 83 -3.49 13.88 8.51
N PRO A 84 -4.35 13.20 9.28
CA PRO A 84 -5.57 12.56 8.76
C PRO A 84 -6.47 13.47 7.93
N GLU A 85 -6.60 14.74 8.29
CA GLU A 85 -7.41 15.74 7.59
C GLU A 85 -6.86 16.13 6.20
N ARG A 86 -5.64 15.72 5.87
CA ARG A 86 -5.04 15.88 4.54
C ARG A 86 -5.38 14.74 3.60
N VAL A 87 -6.05 13.72 4.08
CA VAL A 87 -6.37 12.51 3.33
C VAL A 87 -7.87 12.41 3.07
N GLU A 88 -8.27 12.52 1.82
CA GLU A 88 -9.61 12.15 1.37
C GLU A 88 -9.67 10.63 1.20
N VAL A 89 -10.38 9.91 2.06
CA VAL A 89 -10.53 8.46 1.96
C VAL A 89 -11.44 8.11 0.77
N LEU A 90 -10.91 7.41 -0.22
CA LEU A 90 -11.64 6.97 -1.40
C LEU A 90 -12.39 5.65 -1.16
N GLY A 91 -11.88 4.80 -0.27
CA GLY A 91 -12.48 3.53 0.11
C GLY A 91 -11.45 2.45 0.43
N LEU A 92 -11.97 1.24 0.67
CA LEU A 92 -11.18 0.07 1.04
C LEU A 92 -10.92 -0.83 -0.17
N LEU A 93 -9.70 -1.36 -0.26
CA LEU A 93 -9.37 -2.43 -1.19
C LEU A 93 -9.74 -3.81 -0.60
N ASP A 94 -9.48 -4.87 -1.33
CA ASP A 94 -9.59 -6.24 -0.81
C ASP A 94 -8.56 -6.48 0.28
N ASP A 95 -8.91 -7.33 1.24
CA ASP A 95 -7.95 -7.79 2.25
C ASP A 95 -6.91 -8.71 1.61
N PHE A 96 -5.68 -8.58 2.09
CA PHE A 96 -4.55 -9.40 1.69
C PHE A 96 -4.03 -10.18 2.90
N PRO A 97 -3.77 -11.49 2.74
CA PRO A 97 -3.07 -12.22 3.77
C PRO A 97 -1.58 -11.88 3.74
N THR A 98 -0.97 -11.82 4.91
CA THR A 98 0.50 -11.85 5.04
C THR A 98 1.06 -13.20 4.57
N ARG A 99 2.38 -13.31 4.46
CA ARG A 99 3.02 -14.55 4.01
C ARG A 99 2.73 -15.74 4.94
N THR A 100 2.62 -15.50 6.23
CA THR A 100 2.28 -16.53 7.23
C THR A 100 0.78 -16.84 7.28
N ASP A 101 -0.04 -16.12 6.54
CA ASP A 101 -1.51 -16.20 6.56
C ASP A 101 -2.16 -15.89 7.93
N ALA A 102 -1.39 -15.36 8.88
CA ALA A 102 -1.86 -15.06 10.22
C ALA A 102 -2.57 -13.70 10.33
N VAL A 103 -2.22 -12.76 9.47
CA VAL A 103 -2.74 -11.38 9.52
C VAL A 103 -3.52 -11.07 8.25
N ALA A 104 -4.72 -10.49 8.40
CA ALA A 104 -5.46 -9.85 7.32
C ALA A 104 -5.08 -8.36 7.25
N VAL A 105 -4.49 -7.94 6.14
CA VAL A 105 -4.13 -6.54 5.90
C VAL A 105 -5.18 -5.89 5.02
N THR A 106 -5.82 -4.82 5.52
CA THR A 106 -6.80 -4.03 4.78
C THR A 106 -6.14 -2.76 4.23
N PRO A 107 -5.96 -2.61 2.91
CA PRO A 107 -5.48 -1.36 2.34
C PRO A 107 -6.60 -0.34 2.22
N VAL A 108 -6.30 0.91 2.59
CA VAL A 108 -7.17 2.07 2.54
C VAL A 108 -6.65 3.02 1.46
N ALA A 109 -7.39 3.22 0.38
CA ALA A 109 -7.03 4.18 -0.65
C ALA A 109 -7.32 5.60 -0.16
N GLY A 110 -6.30 6.44 -0.10
CA GLY A 110 -6.39 7.82 0.34
C GLY A 110 -5.82 8.80 -0.68
N LEU A 111 -6.57 9.86 -1.00
CA LEU A 111 -6.14 10.91 -1.92
C LEU A 111 -5.59 12.12 -1.17
N ILE A 112 -4.43 12.60 -1.58
CA ILE A 112 -3.75 13.76 -1.04
C ILE A 112 -3.64 14.82 -2.13
N ARG A 113 -4.39 15.94 -1.99
CA ARG A 113 -4.36 17.05 -2.97
C ARG A 113 -3.29 18.09 -2.70
N ARG A 114 -2.83 18.14 -1.47
CA ARG A 114 -1.72 19.03 -1.03
C ARG A 114 -0.85 18.23 -0.08
N LEU A 115 0.28 17.76 -0.58
CA LEU A 115 1.23 17.03 0.23
C LEU A 115 1.84 17.98 1.27
N PRO A 116 1.65 17.74 2.59
CA PRO A 116 2.32 18.53 3.61
C PRO A 116 3.82 18.18 3.67
N GLU A 117 4.57 18.91 4.46
CA GLU A 117 5.90 18.48 4.86
C GLU A 117 5.78 17.20 5.69
N LEU A 118 6.33 16.11 5.17
CA LEU A 118 6.32 14.83 5.85
C LEU A 118 7.56 14.68 6.73
N LYS A 119 7.39 14.02 7.89
CA LYS A 119 8.46 13.81 8.87
C LYS A 119 8.53 12.33 9.19
N PRO A 120 9.56 11.60 8.69
CA PRO A 120 9.70 10.19 9.01
C PRO A 120 9.97 10.00 10.51
N GLN A 121 9.30 9.05 11.12
CA GLN A 121 9.65 8.51 12.42
C GLN A 121 10.89 7.63 12.23
N THR A 122 12.06 8.18 12.54
CA THR A 122 13.37 7.63 12.13
C THR A 122 13.71 6.27 12.73
N ALA A 123 13.02 5.85 13.80
CA ALA A 123 13.17 4.49 14.33
C ALA A 123 12.53 3.42 13.44
N GLU A 124 11.55 3.79 12.60
CA GLU A 124 10.82 2.85 11.75
C GLU A 124 10.98 3.13 10.26
N VAL A 125 11.07 4.41 9.88
CA VAL A 125 11.09 4.87 8.48
C VAL A 125 12.43 5.49 8.13
N ALA A 126 13.18 4.81 7.25
CA ALA A 126 14.47 5.30 6.74
C ALA A 126 14.29 6.32 5.60
N ARG A 127 13.25 6.16 4.77
CA ARG A 127 13.00 7.02 3.62
C ARG A 127 11.50 7.09 3.33
N ILE A 128 11.05 8.29 2.93
CA ILE A 128 9.72 8.50 2.31
C ILE A 128 9.98 8.87 0.85
N PHE A 129 9.27 8.23 -0.08
CA PHE A 129 9.42 8.51 -1.51
C PHE A 129 8.10 8.25 -2.24
N ALA A 130 8.03 8.66 -3.50
CA ALA A 130 6.82 8.48 -4.28
C ALA A 130 7.14 7.97 -5.68
N ILE A 131 6.37 6.98 -6.15
CA ILE A 131 6.51 6.39 -7.47
C ILE A 131 5.41 6.95 -8.39
N PRO A 132 5.75 7.51 -9.57
CA PRO A 132 4.76 7.93 -10.54
C PRO A 132 3.86 6.77 -10.98
N VAL A 133 2.54 6.96 -10.94
CA VAL A 133 1.59 5.94 -11.38
C VAL A 133 1.82 5.55 -12.84
N ALA A 134 2.22 6.51 -13.67
CA ALA A 134 2.55 6.24 -15.08
C ALA A 134 3.70 5.24 -15.25
N GLU A 135 4.67 5.21 -14.33
CA GLU A 135 5.73 4.19 -14.34
C GLU A 135 5.21 2.83 -13.87
N LEU A 136 4.39 2.81 -12.80
CA LEU A 136 3.79 1.59 -12.27
C LEU A 136 2.85 0.91 -13.29
N MET A 137 2.29 1.68 -14.22
CA MET A 137 1.44 1.18 -15.31
C MET A 137 2.22 0.55 -16.46
N ARG A 138 3.53 0.63 -16.48
CA ARG A 138 4.37 0.08 -17.56
C ARG A 138 4.68 -1.40 -17.32
N PRO A 139 4.19 -2.35 -18.18
CA PRO A 139 4.45 -3.79 -18.00
C PRO A 139 5.94 -4.14 -18.04
N ASP A 140 6.73 -3.43 -18.87
CA ASP A 140 8.16 -3.64 -19.06
C ASP A 140 9.02 -3.26 -17.83
N ARG A 141 8.43 -2.55 -16.87
CA ARG A 141 9.09 -2.18 -15.61
C ARG A 141 8.94 -3.25 -14.51
N TRP A 142 8.04 -4.19 -14.70
CA TRP A 142 7.81 -5.27 -13.76
C TRP A 142 8.56 -6.52 -14.16
N THR A 143 9.25 -7.12 -13.21
CA THR A 143 9.77 -8.48 -13.33
C THR A 143 9.00 -9.41 -12.41
N SER A 144 8.97 -10.70 -12.73
CA SER A 144 8.29 -11.66 -11.87
C SER A 144 8.97 -13.02 -11.91
N ARG A 145 8.98 -13.69 -10.76
CA ARG A 145 9.48 -15.05 -10.59
C ARG A 145 8.48 -15.92 -9.83
N ALA A 146 8.60 -17.22 -9.97
CA ALA A 146 7.78 -18.15 -9.19
C ALA A 146 8.07 -17.96 -7.69
N ASP A 147 7.03 -18.05 -6.87
CA ASP A 147 7.16 -18.14 -5.42
C ASP A 147 7.49 -19.60 -5.08
N GLU A 148 8.70 -19.87 -4.61
CA GLU A 148 9.16 -21.22 -4.23
C GLU A 148 8.96 -21.51 -2.74
N GLY A 149 8.32 -20.60 -2.00
CA GLY A 149 8.08 -20.74 -0.57
C GLY A 149 7.00 -21.78 -0.24
N PRO A 150 6.98 -22.29 1.01
CA PRO A 150 5.92 -23.15 1.48
C PRO A 150 4.54 -22.50 1.27
N GLY A 151 3.59 -23.25 0.69
CA GLY A 151 2.24 -22.75 0.40
C GLY A 151 2.11 -21.80 -0.79
N ALA A 152 3.14 -21.69 -1.63
CA ALA A 152 3.16 -20.79 -2.78
C ALA A 152 2.04 -21.04 -3.80
N GLY A 153 1.60 -22.31 -3.97
CA GLY A 153 0.46 -22.65 -4.82
C GLY A 153 0.53 -22.15 -6.26
N GLY A 154 1.74 -22.02 -6.82
CA GLY A 154 1.96 -21.49 -8.17
C GLY A 154 1.89 -19.96 -8.26
N ARG A 155 1.87 -19.25 -7.14
CA ARG A 155 1.90 -17.78 -7.13
C ARG A 155 3.18 -17.23 -7.73
N ARG A 156 3.08 -16.02 -8.31
CA ARG A 156 4.25 -15.25 -8.77
C ARG A 156 4.51 -14.10 -7.82
N ILE A 157 5.78 -13.81 -7.59
CA ILE A 157 6.23 -12.61 -6.88
C ILE A 157 6.61 -11.59 -7.95
N HIS A 158 6.04 -10.41 -7.86
CA HIS A 158 6.33 -9.29 -8.76
C HIS A 158 7.27 -8.30 -8.08
N PHE A 159 8.17 -7.73 -8.88
CA PHE A 159 9.19 -6.78 -8.45
C PHE A 159 9.17 -5.56 -9.37
N PHE A 160 9.32 -4.39 -8.78
CA PHE A 160 9.43 -3.12 -9.47
C PHE A 160 10.56 -2.30 -8.85
N GLU A 161 11.50 -1.84 -9.69
CA GLU A 161 12.64 -1.04 -9.24
C GLU A 161 12.39 0.44 -9.50
N HIS A 162 12.61 1.28 -8.48
CA HIS A 162 12.49 2.73 -8.58
C HIS A 162 13.51 3.43 -7.68
N GLU A 163 14.40 4.22 -8.26
CA GLU A 163 15.43 5.00 -7.53
C GLU A 163 16.23 4.20 -6.50
N GLY A 164 16.57 2.96 -6.83
CA GLY A 164 17.31 2.07 -5.93
C GLY A 164 16.46 1.35 -4.88
N GLU A 165 15.15 1.58 -4.86
CA GLU A 165 14.21 0.89 -3.99
C GLU A 165 13.50 -0.22 -4.75
N THR A 166 13.32 -1.38 -4.09
CA THR A 166 12.60 -2.53 -4.65
C THR A 166 11.22 -2.66 -4.04
N LEU A 167 10.19 -2.41 -4.83
CA LEU A 167 8.80 -2.68 -4.46
C LEU A 167 8.46 -4.15 -4.80
N TRP A 168 8.11 -4.94 -3.81
CA TRP A 168 7.79 -6.36 -3.98
C TRP A 168 6.83 -6.88 -2.90
N GLY A 169 6.49 -8.16 -2.95
CA GLY A 169 5.72 -8.84 -1.91
C GLY A 169 4.30 -8.29 -1.77
N LEU A 170 3.89 -8.01 -0.53
CA LEU A 170 2.54 -7.53 -0.22
C LEU A 170 2.28 -6.14 -0.82
N SER A 171 3.25 -5.24 -0.71
CA SER A 171 3.12 -3.87 -1.23
C SER A 171 2.94 -3.86 -2.75
N ALA A 172 3.69 -4.68 -3.49
CA ALA A 172 3.51 -4.84 -4.93
C ALA A 172 2.12 -5.41 -5.28
N ARG A 173 1.63 -6.40 -4.53
CA ARG A 173 0.29 -6.97 -4.73
C ARG A 173 -0.81 -5.93 -4.52
N ILE A 174 -0.67 -5.08 -3.49
CA ILE A 174 -1.62 -3.99 -3.22
C ILE A 174 -1.62 -2.98 -4.37
N VAL A 175 -0.43 -2.58 -4.86
CA VAL A 175 -0.30 -1.68 -6.02
C VAL A 175 -0.98 -2.28 -7.25
N LEU A 176 -0.66 -3.52 -7.61
CA LEU A 176 -1.24 -4.19 -8.78
C LEU A 176 -2.76 -4.32 -8.67
N HIS A 177 -3.27 -4.61 -7.48
CA HIS A 177 -4.71 -4.64 -7.24
C HIS A 177 -5.36 -3.25 -7.39
N LEU A 178 -4.77 -2.20 -6.81
CA LEU A 178 -5.25 -0.82 -7.00
C LEU A 178 -5.33 -0.46 -8.49
N LEU A 179 -4.28 -0.76 -9.25
CA LEU A 179 -4.22 -0.48 -10.68
C LEU A 179 -5.26 -1.29 -11.46
N SER A 180 -5.54 -2.54 -11.07
CA SER A 180 -6.56 -3.37 -11.72
C SER A 180 -7.98 -2.81 -11.61
N LEU A 181 -8.24 -1.94 -10.62
CA LEU A 181 -9.53 -1.27 -10.43
C LEU A 181 -9.67 0.00 -11.27
N THR A 182 -8.66 0.34 -12.05
CA THR A 182 -8.69 1.48 -12.98
C THR A 182 -9.06 1.01 -14.39
N PRO A 183 -9.55 1.91 -15.27
CA PRO A 183 -9.91 1.55 -16.65
C PRO A 183 -8.77 0.92 -17.47
N SER A 184 -7.52 1.25 -17.14
CA SER A 184 -6.34 0.70 -17.82
C SER A 184 -5.98 -0.71 -17.36
N GLY A 185 -6.54 -1.19 -16.25
CA GLY A 185 -6.26 -2.50 -15.69
C GLY A 185 -4.86 -2.65 -15.06
N SER A 186 -4.56 -3.89 -14.62
CA SER A 186 -3.24 -4.23 -14.09
C SER A 186 -2.19 -4.29 -15.21
N PRO A 187 -0.96 -3.77 -14.99
CA PRO A 187 0.13 -3.86 -15.96
C PRO A 187 0.69 -5.28 -16.12
N VAL A 188 0.41 -6.17 -15.19
CA VAL A 188 0.84 -7.58 -15.21
C VAL A 188 -0.36 -8.51 -14.99
N THR A 189 -0.31 -9.68 -15.62
CA THR A 189 -1.31 -10.75 -15.52
C THR A 189 -0.85 -11.86 -14.58
#